data_e8f7c35db58a77f81dc28d78bf104476
#
_entry.id   e8f7c35db58a77f81dc28d78bf104476
#
_cell.length_a   1.000
_cell.length_b   1.000
_cell.length_c   1.000
_cell.angle_alpha   90.00
_cell.angle_beta   90.00
_cell.angle_gamma   90.00
#
_symmetry.space_group_name_H-M   'P 1'
#
loop_
_entity.id
_entity.type
_entity.pdbx_description
1 polymer ?
#
loop_
_entity_poly.entity_id
_entity_poly.type
_entity_poly.pdbx_seq_one_letter_code
_entity_poly.pdbx_strand_id
1 'polypeptide(L)'
;MTGPENQPRKPVILSVDDDPSVSRAVARDLRRHYGEKYRIVRAESGPDALDTLKELKLRGDTVAVFVADYRMPQMSGIEFLEQAMDLFPLARRVLLTAYADTHAAIDAINVVDLDHYLLKPWDPPEEKLYPVIDGLIEAWRAVGDRAIPQTKVIGHRWNARSWEVRQFLARNQHSFKAFMADEQKGKTLLDAAGLDGMRLPVVVTEQGEALVDPTNAALAAMLGLSTTPSLPMYDLAVIGGGPAGLAAAVYGASEGLETVLIERATTGGQAGRSSRIENYLGFPTGVSGAELTTSARRQAERFGAEVITTRQVVKLHVGDSAPVIEFEDGSTIGARSLILATGVEYQQLKVSGCWSNPEDPDGCNYVGAGVYYGASVSQAAECKDEDVYIVGGANSAG
;
A
#
# COMPACT_ATOMS: atom_id res chain seq x y z
N MET A 1 -24.09 36.21 19.22
CA MET A 1 -22.69 36.48 18.83
C MET A 1 -22.25 35.31 17.98
N THR A 2 -22.38 35.47 16.68
CA THR A 2 -21.91 34.50 15.68
C THR A 2 -20.38 34.55 15.67
N GLY A 3 -19.74 33.40 15.98
CA GLY A 3 -18.29 33.24 15.90
C GLY A 3 -17.80 33.47 14.46
N PRO A 4 -16.50 33.79 14.27
CA PRO A 4 -15.98 34.09 12.95
C PRO A 4 -16.14 32.88 12.03
N GLU A 5 -16.82 33.07 10.90
CA GLU A 5 -16.93 32.12 9.81
C GLU A 5 -15.52 31.65 9.40
N ASN A 6 -15.33 30.36 9.47
CA ASN A 6 -14.10 29.69 9.09
C ASN A 6 -13.93 29.78 7.56
N GLN A 7 -13.31 30.87 7.07
CA GLN A 7 -12.97 30.96 5.65
C GLN A 7 -12.08 29.76 5.27
N PRO A 8 -12.39 29.04 4.19
CA PRO A 8 -11.60 27.90 3.77
C PRO A 8 -10.15 28.36 3.55
N ARG A 9 -9.21 27.70 4.22
CA ARG A 9 -7.77 28.01 4.11
C ARG A 9 -7.31 27.73 2.70
N LYS A 10 -6.48 28.64 2.15
CA LYS A 10 -5.91 28.47 0.82
C LYS A 10 -5.07 27.18 0.79
N PRO A 11 -5.26 26.31 -0.21
CA PRO A 11 -4.39 25.15 -0.41
C PRO A 11 -2.94 25.56 -0.59
N VAL A 12 -2.03 24.66 -0.28
CA VAL A 12 -0.58 24.90 -0.31
C VAL A 12 0.03 24.40 -1.60
N ILE A 13 0.94 25.16 -2.18
CA ILE A 13 1.97 24.69 -3.11
C ILE A 13 3.29 24.76 -2.35
N LEU A 14 3.96 23.64 -2.16
CA LEU A 14 5.22 23.55 -1.44
C LEU A 14 6.36 23.36 -2.44
N SER A 15 7.40 24.22 -2.34
CA SER A 15 8.64 24.05 -3.09
C SER A 15 9.80 23.72 -2.16
N VAL A 16 10.65 22.79 -2.56
CA VAL A 16 11.86 22.41 -1.83
C VAL A 16 13.07 22.38 -2.77
N ASP A 17 14.13 23.11 -2.39
CA ASP A 17 15.37 23.21 -3.14
C ASP A 17 16.47 23.70 -2.18
N ASP A 18 17.62 23.04 -2.18
CA ASP A 18 18.73 23.34 -1.28
C ASP A 18 19.57 24.56 -1.71
N ASP A 19 19.45 24.98 -2.97
CA ASP A 19 20.02 26.25 -3.41
C ASP A 19 19.09 27.41 -3.04
N PRO A 20 19.52 28.31 -2.10
CA PRO A 20 18.66 29.40 -1.67
C PRO A 20 18.28 30.38 -2.79
N SER A 21 19.06 30.47 -3.86
CA SER A 21 18.78 31.35 -5.02
C SER A 21 17.67 30.76 -5.88
N VAL A 22 17.73 29.48 -6.17
CA VAL A 22 16.74 28.71 -6.93
C VAL A 22 15.43 28.61 -6.14
N SER A 23 15.51 28.24 -4.86
CA SER A 23 14.36 28.17 -3.94
C SER A 23 13.58 29.48 -3.90
N ARG A 24 14.30 30.65 -3.81
CA ARG A 24 13.65 31.97 -3.85
C ARG A 24 13.05 32.30 -5.21
N ALA A 25 13.70 31.89 -6.30
CA ALA A 25 13.22 32.17 -7.67
C ALA A 25 11.92 31.40 -7.94
N VAL A 26 11.88 30.08 -7.67
CA VAL A 26 10.68 29.26 -7.80
C VAL A 26 9.53 29.84 -6.95
N ALA A 27 9.78 30.12 -5.68
CA ALA A 27 8.76 30.64 -4.78
C ALA A 27 8.25 32.01 -5.18
N ARG A 28 9.11 32.88 -5.74
CA ARG A 28 8.71 34.18 -6.28
C ARG A 28 7.77 34.02 -7.47
N ASP A 29 8.15 33.17 -8.43
CA ASP A 29 7.38 32.96 -9.64
C ASP A 29 6.04 32.32 -9.34
N LEU A 30 6.02 31.31 -8.45
CA LEU A 30 4.78 30.70 -7.95
C LEU A 30 3.89 31.71 -7.21
N ARG A 31 4.44 32.58 -6.33
CA ARG A 31 3.65 33.61 -5.64
C ARG A 31 3.07 34.65 -6.58
N ARG A 32 3.83 35.03 -7.59
CA ARG A 32 3.39 36.01 -8.59
C ARG A 32 2.14 35.55 -9.32
N HIS A 33 2.05 34.25 -9.64
CA HIS A 33 0.96 33.72 -10.44
C HIS A 33 -0.16 33.09 -9.57
N TYR A 34 0.20 32.39 -8.49
CA TYR A 34 -0.76 31.60 -7.70
C TYR A 34 -1.07 32.19 -6.32
N GLY A 35 -0.38 33.20 -5.84
CA GLY A 35 -0.47 33.72 -4.45
C GLY A 35 -1.85 34.23 -4.03
N GLU A 36 -2.72 34.59 -4.98
CA GLU A 36 -4.11 34.95 -4.67
C GLU A 36 -4.96 33.76 -4.21
N LYS A 37 -4.75 32.57 -4.79
CA LYS A 37 -5.57 31.38 -4.60
C LYS A 37 -4.86 30.32 -3.74
N TYR A 38 -3.54 30.31 -3.70
CA TYR A 38 -2.71 29.32 -3.04
C TYR A 38 -1.74 29.96 -2.06
N ARG A 39 -1.41 29.26 -1.00
CA ARG A 39 -0.32 29.62 -0.09
C ARG A 39 0.96 28.95 -0.58
N ILE A 40 1.98 29.74 -0.90
CA ILE A 40 3.28 29.24 -1.34
C ILE A 40 4.17 29.05 -0.12
N VAL A 41 4.56 27.82 0.13
CA VAL A 41 5.47 27.42 1.21
C VAL A 41 6.78 26.99 0.60
N ARG A 42 7.90 27.34 1.25
CA ARG A 42 9.25 27.05 0.80
C ARG A 42 10.00 26.32 1.90
N ALA A 43 10.74 25.28 1.54
CA ALA A 43 11.71 24.60 2.38
C ALA A 43 13.09 24.57 1.69
N GLU A 44 14.14 24.47 2.47
CA GLU A 44 15.54 24.50 1.98
C GLU A 44 16.20 23.11 2.07
N SER A 45 15.45 22.09 2.51
CA SER A 45 15.89 20.69 2.53
C SER A 45 14.69 19.74 2.56
N GLY A 46 14.90 18.47 2.18
CA GLY A 46 13.89 17.42 2.29
C GLY A 46 13.37 17.23 3.73
N PRO A 47 14.24 17.08 4.74
CA PRO A 47 13.80 16.96 6.13
C PRO A 47 12.98 18.16 6.63
N ASP A 48 13.40 19.41 6.34
CA ASP A 48 12.66 20.63 6.70
C ASP A 48 11.27 20.66 6.02
N ALA A 49 11.21 20.24 4.76
CA ALA A 49 9.95 20.12 4.03
C ALA A 49 9.01 19.09 4.68
N LEU A 50 9.51 17.93 5.08
CA LEU A 50 8.69 16.90 5.76
C LEU A 50 8.17 17.37 7.11
N ASP A 51 8.97 18.07 7.90
CA ASP A 51 8.51 18.63 9.18
C ASP A 51 7.45 19.72 8.97
N THR A 52 7.63 20.56 7.95
CA THR A 52 6.59 21.51 7.53
C THR A 52 5.31 20.81 7.11
N LEU A 53 5.39 19.69 6.36
CA LEU A 53 4.21 18.92 5.95
C LEU A 53 3.49 18.29 7.14
N LYS A 54 4.19 17.79 8.14
CA LYS A 54 3.60 17.28 9.38
C LYS A 54 2.80 18.37 10.10
N GLU A 55 3.35 19.58 10.20
CA GLU A 55 2.63 20.73 10.79
C GLU A 55 1.38 21.11 9.98
N LEU A 56 1.48 21.14 8.65
CA LEU A 56 0.34 21.43 7.78
C LEU A 56 -0.78 20.39 7.97
N LYS A 57 -0.42 19.12 8.07
CA LYS A 57 -1.36 18.02 8.30
C LYS A 57 -2.06 18.15 9.66
N LEU A 58 -1.31 18.48 10.72
CA LEU A 58 -1.86 18.72 12.06
C LEU A 58 -2.86 19.89 12.07
N ARG A 59 -2.62 20.92 11.25
CA ARG A 59 -3.51 22.08 11.13
C ARG A 59 -4.74 21.83 10.24
N GLY A 60 -4.81 20.66 9.59
CA GLY A 60 -5.86 20.34 8.62
C GLY A 60 -5.76 21.11 7.30
N ASP A 61 -4.58 21.63 6.98
CA ASP A 61 -4.29 22.30 5.70
C ASP A 61 -4.24 21.24 4.58
N THR A 62 -4.50 21.65 3.33
CA THR A 62 -4.38 20.82 2.14
C THR A 62 -3.19 21.23 1.30
N VAL A 63 -2.51 20.27 0.69
CA VAL A 63 -1.41 20.53 -0.25
C VAL A 63 -1.84 20.10 -1.64
N ALA A 64 -1.71 21.02 -2.61
CA ALA A 64 -2.11 20.78 -3.99
C ALA A 64 -0.96 20.23 -4.83
N VAL A 65 0.23 20.83 -4.70
CA VAL A 65 1.40 20.50 -5.54
C VAL A 65 2.67 20.52 -4.71
N PHE A 66 3.53 19.53 -4.90
CA PHE A 66 4.93 19.51 -4.51
C PHE A 66 5.81 19.86 -5.71
N VAL A 67 6.78 20.74 -5.52
CA VAL A 67 7.82 21.09 -6.50
C VAL A 67 9.16 20.85 -5.82
N ALA A 68 9.81 19.73 -6.11
CA ALA A 68 11.03 19.30 -5.43
C ALA A 68 12.23 19.32 -6.37
N ASP A 69 13.37 19.85 -5.91
CA ASP A 69 14.64 19.63 -6.61
C ASP A 69 15.05 18.17 -6.53
N TYR A 70 15.61 17.65 -7.61
CA TYR A 70 16.07 16.25 -7.69
C TYR A 70 17.27 15.99 -6.77
N ARG A 71 18.27 16.88 -6.79
CA ARG A 71 19.53 16.68 -6.07
C ARG A 71 19.63 17.57 -4.84
N MET A 72 19.25 17.06 -3.71
CA MET A 72 19.43 17.75 -2.44
C MET A 72 20.35 16.95 -1.51
N PRO A 73 21.16 17.60 -0.67
CA PRO A 73 21.93 16.92 0.38
C PRO A 73 21.03 16.19 1.37
N GLN A 74 21.48 15.06 1.92
CA GLN A 74 20.81 14.23 2.93
C GLN A 74 19.58 13.46 2.45
N MET A 75 18.79 14.04 1.54
CA MET A 75 17.56 13.43 1.03
C MET A 75 17.31 13.95 -0.39
N SER A 76 17.25 13.06 -1.36
CA SER A 76 16.91 13.42 -2.74
C SER A 76 15.45 13.86 -2.86
N GLY A 77 15.12 14.57 -3.94
CA GLY A 77 13.73 14.95 -4.22
C GLY A 77 12.79 13.75 -4.37
N ILE A 78 13.30 12.63 -4.87
CA ILE A 78 12.52 11.39 -4.99
C ILE A 78 12.19 10.84 -3.60
N GLU A 79 13.18 10.67 -2.73
CA GLU A 79 12.99 10.21 -1.35
C GLU A 79 12.07 11.15 -0.54
N PHE A 80 12.16 12.47 -0.79
CA PHE A 80 11.25 13.44 -0.21
C PHE A 80 9.82 13.23 -0.70
N LEU A 81 9.60 13.11 -2.02
CA LEU A 81 8.27 12.95 -2.60
C LEU A 81 7.62 11.63 -2.16
N GLU A 82 8.39 10.56 -2.04
CA GLU A 82 7.93 9.28 -1.52
C GLU A 82 7.34 9.43 -0.10
N GLN A 83 8.07 10.04 0.82
CA GLN A 83 7.61 10.27 2.18
C GLN A 83 6.48 11.32 2.27
N ALA A 84 6.50 12.33 1.41
CA ALA A 84 5.46 13.36 1.33
C ALA A 84 4.11 12.79 0.88
N MET A 85 4.12 11.74 0.05
CA MET A 85 2.90 11.03 -0.39
C MET A 85 2.16 10.35 0.78
N ASP A 86 2.87 9.85 1.78
CA ASP A 86 2.25 9.28 2.99
C ASP A 86 1.47 10.34 3.80
N LEU A 87 1.92 11.58 3.71
CA LEU A 87 1.28 12.70 4.38
C LEU A 87 0.14 13.30 3.56
N PHE A 88 0.34 13.51 2.25
CA PHE A 88 -0.60 14.15 1.33
C PHE A 88 -0.70 13.39 0.00
N PRO A 89 -1.37 12.24 -0.03
CA PRO A 89 -1.38 11.32 -1.19
C PRO A 89 -2.03 11.91 -2.44
N LEU A 90 -2.82 12.97 -2.30
CA LEU A 90 -3.48 13.64 -3.44
C LEU A 90 -2.66 14.78 -4.03
N ALA A 91 -1.64 15.25 -3.33
CA ALA A 91 -0.81 16.33 -3.84
C ALA A 91 -0.09 15.88 -5.12
N ARG A 92 -0.09 16.73 -6.15
CA ARG A 92 0.60 16.48 -7.40
C ARG A 92 2.09 16.72 -7.24
N ARG A 93 2.91 16.02 -8.00
CA ARG A 93 4.35 15.91 -7.82
C ARG A 93 5.10 16.36 -9.04
N VAL A 94 5.94 17.36 -8.85
CA VAL A 94 6.87 17.89 -9.87
C VAL A 94 8.29 17.76 -9.35
N LEU A 95 9.16 17.18 -10.17
CA LEU A 95 10.60 17.14 -9.92
C LEU A 95 11.30 18.19 -10.78
N LEU A 96 12.09 19.05 -10.15
CA LEU A 96 12.99 19.98 -10.84
C LEU A 96 14.34 19.31 -11.04
N THR A 97 14.91 19.40 -12.24
CA THR A 97 16.23 18.85 -12.54
C THR A 97 17.03 19.76 -13.45
N ALA A 98 18.34 19.85 -13.21
CA ALA A 98 19.26 20.64 -14.03
C ALA A 98 19.68 19.95 -15.33
N TYR A 99 19.44 18.63 -15.46
CA TYR A 99 19.86 17.83 -16.61
C TYR A 99 18.78 16.83 -17.01
N ALA A 100 18.67 16.62 -18.34
CA ALA A 100 17.90 15.53 -18.93
C ALA A 100 18.58 14.18 -18.64
N ASP A 101 18.69 13.82 -17.37
CA ASP A 101 19.13 12.49 -16.95
C ASP A 101 17.93 11.55 -17.10
N THR A 102 17.83 10.94 -18.27
CA THR A 102 16.70 10.08 -18.67
C THR A 102 16.52 8.91 -17.69
N HIS A 103 17.60 8.43 -17.07
CA HIS A 103 17.53 7.37 -16.06
C HIS A 103 16.87 7.84 -14.76
N ALA A 104 17.24 9.03 -14.27
CA ALA A 104 16.63 9.60 -13.06
C ALA A 104 15.13 9.90 -13.23
N ALA A 105 14.73 10.35 -14.41
CA ALA A 105 13.31 10.58 -14.74
C ALA A 105 12.52 9.26 -14.80
N ILE A 106 13.10 8.20 -15.36
CA ILE A 106 12.48 6.86 -15.41
C ILE A 106 12.34 6.26 -14.01
N ASP A 107 13.37 6.38 -13.18
CA ASP A 107 13.34 5.90 -11.80
C ASP A 107 12.29 6.66 -10.97
N ALA A 108 12.21 7.99 -11.13
CA ALA A 108 11.21 8.81 -10.44
C ALA A 108 9.76 8.46 -10.85
N ILE A 109 9.50 8.22 -12.13
CA ILE A 109 8.18 7.84 -12.63
C ILE A 109 7.73 6.49 -12.03
N ASN A 110 8.67 5.56 -11.86
CA ASN A 110 8.36 4.21 -11.38
C ASN A 110 8.25 4.11 -9.85
N VAL A 111 8.95 4.98 -9.10
CA VAL A 111 9.01 4.91 -7.63
C VAL A 111 7.96 5.80 -6.96
N VAL A 112 7.77 7.03 -7.44
CA VAL A 112 6.92 8.02 -6.75
C VAL A 112 5.66 8.41 -7.53
N ASP A 113 5.31 7.69 -8.61
CA ASP A 113 4.18 8.06 -9.48
C ASP A 113 4.21 9.54 -9.85
N LEU A 114 5.36 9.99 -10.37
CA LEU A 114 5.65 11.38 -10.65
C LEU A 114 4.71 11.93 -11.73
N ASP A 115 4.01 13.04 -11.44
CA ASP A 115 3.08 13.64 -12.39
C ASP A 115 3.82 14.40 -13.50
N HIS A 116 4.93 15.06 -13.18
CA HIS A 116 5.72 15.79 -14.17
C HIS A 116 7.16 16.04 -13.72
N TYR A 117 8.08 16.19 -14.67
CA TYR A 117 9.42 16.72 -14.43
C TYR A 117 9.65 18.00 -15.22
N LEU A 118 10.35 18.96 -14.62
CA LEU A 118 10.70 20.25 -15.21
C LEU A 118 12.20 20.42 -15.26
N LEU A 119 12.70 20.87 -16.40
CA LEU A 119 14.11 21.19 -16.57
C LEU A 119 14.43 22.61 -16.06
N LYS A 120 15.50 22.73 -15.29
CA LYS A 120 16.11 24.02 -14.95
C LYS A 120 16.95 24.50 -16.15
N PRO A 121 16.88 25.79 -16.55
CA PRO A 121 16.01 26.86 -16.06
C PRO A 121 14.59 26.75 -16.68
N TRP A 122 13.58 27.12 -15.89
CA TRP A 122 12.18 27.21 -16.33
C TRP A 122 11.79 28.57 -16.91
N ASP A 123 12.77 29.37 -17.30
CA ASP A 123 12.57 30.70 -17.89
C ASP A 123 12.25 30.59 -19.39
N PRO A 124 11.25 31.29 -19.94
CA PRO A 124 10.25 32.08 -19.21
C PRO A 124 9.21 31.20 -18.50
N PRO A 125 8.79 31.55 -17.24
CA PRO A 125 7.87 30.73 -16.46
C PRO A 125 6.49 30.64 -17.10
N GLU A 126 6.06 31.61 -17.89
CA GLU A 126 4.79 31.61 -18.61
C GLU A 126 4.69 30.48 -19.64
N GLU A 127 5.81 30.03 -20.19
CA GLU A 127 5.84 28.98 -21.21
C GLU A 127 6.15 27.60 -20.61
N LYS A 128 6.94 27.53 -19.54
CA LYS A 128 7.49 26.27 -19.05
C LYS A 128 6.94 25.84 -17.69
N LEU A 129 6.79 26.77 -16.73
CA LEU A 129 6.39 26.47 -15.37
C LEU A 129 4.86 26.49 -15.21
N TYR A 130 4.23 27.62 -15.58
CA TYR A 130 2.80 27.81 -15.30
C TYR A 130 1.90 26.81 -16.01
N PRO A 131 2.09 26.45 -17.31
CA PRO A 131 1.22 25.47 -17.95
C PRO A 131 1.26 24.10 -17.28
N VAL A 132 2.41 23.70 -16.75
CA VAL A 132 2.55 22.43 -16.02
C VAL A 132 1.82 22.50 -14.68
N ILE A 133 2.07 23.54 -13.90
CA ILE A 133 1.43 23.70 -12.58
C ILE A 133 -0.09 23.87 -12.71
N ASP A 134 -0.56 24.60 -13.74
CA ASP A 134 -2.00 24.76 -14.02
C ASP A 134 -2.67 23.41 -14.29
N GLY A 135 -2.10 22.59 -15.17
CA GLY A 135 -2.61 21.24 -15.45
C GLY A 135 -2.64 20.35 -14.21
N LEU A 136 -1.62 20.43 -13.35
CA LEU A 136 -1.57 19.67 -12.11
C LEU A 136 -2.58 20.18 -11.08
N ILE A 137 -2.79 21.49 -10.99
CA ILE A 137 -3.83 22.08 -10.12
C ILE A 137 -5.22 21.67 -10.59
N GLU A 138 -5.47 21.66 -11.90
CA GLU A 138 -6.74 21.17 -12.45
C GLU A 138 -6.96 19.71 -12.13
N ALA A 139 -5.95 18.86 -12.33
CA ALA A 139 -6.00 17.45 -11.98
C ALA A 139 -6.17 17.23 -10.47
N TRP A 140 -5.55 18.04 -9.61
CA TRP A 140 -5.75 18.01 -8.17
C TRP A 140 -7.16 18.42 -7.77
N ARG A 141 -7.71 19.51 -8.35
CA ARG A 141 -9.09 19.96 -8.10
C ARG A 141 -10.11 18.94 -8.53
N ALA A 142 -9.92 18.28 -9.68
CA ALA A 142 -10.80 17.24 -10.16
C ALA A 142 -10.95 16.07 -9.17
N VAL A 143 -9.90 15.83 -8.36
CA VAL A 143 -9.90 14.82 -7.29
C VAL A 143 -10.32 15.43 -5.95
N GLY A 144 -9.98 16.68 -5.68
CA GLY A 144 -10.07 17.31 -4.34
C GLY A 144 -11.45 17.78 -3.90
N ASP A 145 -12.40 18.01 -4.81
CA ASP A 145 -13.80 18.34 -4.45
C ASP A 145 -14.65 17.12 -4.08
N ARG A 146 -14.10 15.94 -4.27
CA ARG A 146 -14.63 14.71 -3.69
C ARG A 146 -13.85 14.47 -2.41
N ALA A 147 -14.52 14.48 -1.26
CA ALA A 147 -13.98 13.79 -0.07
C ALA A 147 -13.42 12.47 -0.56
N ILE A 148 -12.09 12.25 -0.42
CA ILE A 148 -11.46 11.07 -1.02
C ILE A 148 -12.32 9.88 -0.63
N PRO A 149 -12.90 9.16 -1.58
CA PRO A 149 -13.53 7.92 -1.27
C PRO A 149 -12.43 7.03 -0.68
N GLN A 150 -12.37 6.89 0.60
CA GLN A 150 -11.40 6.07 1.28
C GLN A 150 -12.14 4.90 1.88
N THR A 151 -11.69 3.70 1.56
CA THR A 151 -12.18 2.49 2.22
C THR A 151 -12.05 2.65 3.73
N LYS A 152 -13.14 2.40 4.46
CA LYS A 152 -13.16 2.45 5.92
C LYS A 152 -13.35 1.04 6.46
N VAL A 153 -12.56 0.68 7.45
CA VAL A 153 -12.70 -0.59 8.17
C VAL A 153 -13.15 -0.28 9.57
N ILE A 154 -14.37 -0.66 9.90
CA ILE A 154 -14.93 -0.50 11.24
C ILE A 154 -14.86 -1.87 11.91
N GLY A 155 -14.12 -1.97 12.99
CA GLY A 155 -13.86 -3.23 13.63
C GLY A 155 -13.64 -3.10 15.14
N HIS A 156 -13.23 -4.18 15.76
CA HIS A 156 -12.85 -4.19 17.17
C HIS A 156 -11.38 -4.55 17.31
N ARG A 157 -10.70 -3.96 18.30
CA ARG A 157 -9.27 -4.15 18.55
C ARG A 157 -8.91 -5.64 18.72
N TRP A 158 -9.71 -6.34 19.49
CA TRP A 158 -9.51 -7.74 19.87
C TRP A 158 -10.40 -8.70 19.07
N ASN A 159 -10.64 -8.40 17.81
CA ASN A 159 -11.38 -9.27 16.90
C ASN A 159 -10.46 -9.75 15.79
N ALA A 160 -10.24 -11.07 15.73
CA ALA A 160 -9.33 -11.71 14.78
C ALA A 160 -9.67 -11.35 13.32
N ARG A 161 -10.97 -11.38 12.97
CA ARG A 161 -11.40 -11.06 11.60
C ARG A 161 -11.16 -9.59 11.26
N SER A 162 -11.35 -8.66 12.20
CA SER A 162 -11.01 -7.24 12.00
C SER A 162 -9.52 -7.04 11.72
N TRP A 163 -8.67 -7.78 12.41
CA TRP A 163 -7.23 -7.79 12.15
C TRP A 163 -6.91 -8.38 10.77
N GLU A 164 -7.46 -9.54 10.42
CA GLU A 164 -7.23 -10.18 9.11
C GLU A 164 -7.62 -9.29 7.94
N VAL A 165 -8.78 -8.61 8.01
CA VAL A 165 -9.25 -7.69 6.98
C VAL A 165 -8.27 -6.53 6.80
N ARG A 166 -7.81 -5.91 7.89
CA ARG A 166 -6.81 -4.84 7.83
C ARG A 166 -5.49 -5.33 7.21
N GLN A 167 -5.04 -6.52 7.60
CA GLN A 167 -3.85 -7.14 7.02
C GLN A 167 -4.03 -7.45 5.53
N PHE A 168 -5.19 -7.95 5.13
CA PHE A 168 -5.50 -8.24 3.73
C PHE A 168 -5.43 -6.97 2.87
N LEU A 169 -6.06 -5.89 3.30
CA LEU A 169 -6.05 -4.61 2.60
C LEU A 169 -4.63 -4.01 2.53
N ALA A 170 -3.93 -3.97 3.66
CA ALA A 170 -2.56 -3.44 3.73
C ALA A 170 -1.59 -4.21 2.81
N ARG A 171 -1.65 -5.55 2.81
CA ARG A 171 -0.79 -6.40 1.95
C ARG A 171 -1.08 -6.26 0.46
N ASN A 172 -2.31 -5.90 0.11
CA ASN A 172 -2.67 -5.55 -1.28
C ASN A 172 -2.49 -4.05 -1.58
N GLN A 173 -1.79 -3.31 -0.72
CA GLN A 173 -1.51 -1.87 -0.87
C GLN A 173 -2.77 -1.01 -1.05
N HIS A 174 -3.91 -1.50 -0.55
CA HIS A 174 -5.14 -0.74 -0.59
C HIS A 174 -5.21 0.20 0.62
N SER A 175 -5.33 1.50 0.34
CA SER A 175 -5.43 2.52 1.38
C SER A 175 -6.78 2.44 2.09
N PHE A 176 -6.75 2.37 3.41
CA PHE A 176 -7.96 2.36 4.23
C PHE A 176 -7.76 3.14 5.53
N LYS A 177 -8.86 3.51 6.15
CA LYS A 177 -8.88 4.10 7.49
C LYS A 177 -9.61 3.17 8.45
N ALA A 178 -8.92 2.81 9.54
CA ALA A 178 -9.51 1.99 10.60
C ALA A 178 -10.26 2.84 11.63
N PHE A 179 -11.40 2.34 12.08
CA PHE A 179 -12.22 2.93 13.14
C PHE A 179 -12.61 1.84 14.13
N MET A 180 -12.59 2.18 15.42
CA MET A 180 -13.07 1.27 16.45
C MET A 180 -14.58 1.40 16.59
N ALA A 181 -15.27 0.25 16.57
CA ALA A 181 -16.74 0.21 16.62
C ALA A 181 -17.32 0.72 17.94
N ASP A 182 -16.54 0.66 19.02
CA ASP A 182 -16.88 1.16 20.36
C ASP A 182 -16.63 2.66 20.53
N GLU A 183 -15.86 3.30 19.63
CA GLU A 183 -15.63 4.73 19.62
C GLU A 183 -16.75 5.51 18.92
N GLN A 184 -16.91 6.79 19.27
CA GLN A 184 -17.97 7.64 18.72
C GLN A 184 -17.96 7.70 17.18
N LYS A 185 -16.78 7.79 16.56
CA LYS A 185 -16.66 7.85 15.09
C LYS A 185 -17.07 6.53 14.42
N GLY A 186 -16.71 5.40 15.01
CA GLY A 186 -17.11 4.09 14.53
C GLY A 186 -18.62 3.89 14.61
N LYS A 187 -19.22 4.24 15.75
CA LYS A 187 -20.68 4.21 15.94
C LYS A 187 -21.41 5.05 14.92
N THR A 188 -20.99 6.31 14.72
CA THR A 188 -21.60 7.20 13.71
C THR A 188 -21.52 6.62 12.29
N LEU A 189 -20.44 5.92 11.94
CA LEU A 189 -20.29 5.27 10.63
C LEU A 189 -21.20 4.04 10.50
N LEU A 190 -21.36 3.24 11.55
CA LEU A 190 -22.27 2.11 11.58
C LEU A 190 -23.72 2.58 11.47
N ASP A 191 -24.11 3.59 12.24
CA ASP A 191 -25.45 4.20 12.18
C ASP A 191 -25.75 4.73 10.78
N ALA A 192 -24.78 5.43 10.14
CA ALA A 192 -24.91 5.94 8.79
C ALA A 192 -25.04 4.83 7.73
N ALA A 193 -24.46 3.66 8.00
CA ALA A 193 -24.59 2.47 7.15
C ALA A 193 -25.87 1.65 7.46
N GLY A 194 -26.67 2.05 8.48
CA GLY A 194 -27.87 1.33 8.91
C GLY A 194 -27.55 0.00 9.61
N LEU A 195 -26.39 -0.10 10.26
CA LEU A 195 -25.87 -1.34 10.87
C LEU A 195 -25.82 -1.20 12.40
N ASP A 196 -26.15 -2.25 13.10
CA ASP A 196 -26.16 -2.33 14.58
C ASP A 196 -24.79 -2.64 15.20
N GLY A 197 -23.77 -2.93 14.36
CA GLY A 197 -22.43 -3.28 14.82
C GLY A 197 -22.30 -4.66 15.48
N MET A 198 -23.32 -5.51 15.43
CA MET A 198 -23.26 -6.87 16.02
C MET A 198 -22.35 -7.81 15.21
N ARG A 199 -22.19 -7.56 13.92
CA ARG A 199 -21.29 -8.32 13.03
C ARG A 199 -20.17 -7.43 12.54
N LEU A 200 -18.96 -7.74 12.96
CA LEU A 200 -17.74 -7.01 12.65
C LEU A 200 -16.70 -7.94 12.03
N PRO A 201 -15.79 -7.42 11.18
CA PRO A 201 -15.67 -6.01 10.77
C PRO A 201 -16.69 -5.61 9.70
N VAL A 202 -16.92 -4.30 9.58
CA VAL A 202 -17.61 -3.71 8.44
C VAL A 202 -16.59 -2.96 7.59
N VAL A 203 -16.57 -3.26 6.29
CA VAL A 203 -15.75 -2.52 5.31
C VAL A 203 -16.68 -1.66 4.47
N VAL A 204 -16.52 -0.35 4.56
CA VAL A 204 -17.23 0.60 3.71
C VAL A 204 -16.31 0.95 2.54
N THR A 205 -16.74 0.60 1.33
CA THR A 205 -15.98 0.84 0.10
C THR A 205 -15.91 2.33 -0.24
N GLU A 206 -15.05 2.69 -1.18
CA GLU A 206 -14.95 4.05 -1.70
C GLU A 206 -16.28 4.53 -2.32
N GLN A 207 -17.10 3.63 -2.83
CA GLN A 207 -18.41 3.90 -3.39
C GLN A 207 -19.52 4.03 -2.33
N GLY A 208 -19.20 3.76 -1.06
CA GLY A 208 -20.13 3.80 0.05
C GLY A 208 -20.90 2.50 0.30
N GLU A 209 -20.57 1.42 -0.40
CA GLU A 209 -21.11 0.09 -0.14
C GLU A 209 -20.56 -0.48 1.14
N ALA A 210 -21.39 -1.07 1.98
CA ALA A 210 -21.00 -1.68 3.23
C ALA A 210 -20.95 -3.22 3.11
N LEU A 211 -19.75 -3.79 3.30
CA LEU A 211 -19.52 -5.22 3.36
C LEU A 211 -19.43 -5.64 4.83
N VAL A 212 -20.39 -6.41 5.31
CA VAL A 212 -20.45 -6.89 6.70
C VAL A 212 -19.75 -8.23 6.80
N ASP A 213 -18.76 -8.32 7.67
CA ASP A 213 -17.94 -9.52 7.89
C ASP A 213 -17.47 -10.15 6.56
N PRO A 214 -16.80 -9.35 5.69
CA PRO A 214 -16.46 -9.81 4.34
C PRO A 214 -15.46 -10.97 4.37
N THR A 215 -15.65 -11.96 3.51
CA THR A 215 -14.63 -12.98 3.25
C THR A 215 -13.44 -12.40 2.48
N ASN A 216 -12.29 -13.09 2.46
CA ASN A 216 -11.15 -12.65 1.64
C ASN A 216 -11.50 -12.65 0.15
N ALA A 217 -12.37 -13.55 -0.31
CA ALA A 217 -12.86 -13.57 -1.68
C ALA A 217 -13.70 -12.31 -2.01
N ALA A 218 -14.57 -11.88 -1.09
CA ALA A 218 -15.32 -10.63 -1.25
C ALA A 218 -14.39 -9.41 -1.28
N LEU A 219 -13.37 -9.37 -0.43
CA LEU A 219 -12.36 -8.31 -0.45
C LEU A 219 -11.54 -8.34 -1.73
N ALA A 220 -11.15 -9.51 -2.22
CA ALA A 220 -10.43 -9.65 -3.48
C ALA A 220 -11.28 -9.14 -4.66
N ALA A 221 -12.57 -9.46 -4.69
CA ALA A 221 -13.51 -8.94 -5.69
C ALA A 221 -13.63 -7.42 -5.62
N MET A 222 -13.74 -6.85 -4.41
CA MET A 222 -13.75 -5.40 -4.18
C MET A 222 -12.48 -4.72 -4.72
N LEU A 223 -11.32 -5.38 -4.59
CA LEU A 223 -10.04 -4.87 -5.08
C LEU A 223 -9.79 -5.16 -6.57
N GLY A 224 -10.70 -5.85 -7.26
CA GLY A 224 -10.51 -6.26 -8.65
C GLY A 224 -9.39 -7.29 -8.84
N LEU A 225 -9.06 -8.07 -7.80
CA LEU A 225 -8.04 -9.10 -7.86
C LEU A 225 -8.57 -10.34 -8.59
N SER A 226 -7.70 -10.97 -9.39
CA SER A 226 -8.04 -12.24 -10.04
C SER A 226 -8.14 -13.35 -9.01
N THR A 227 -9.30 -14.04 -8.99
CA THR A 227 -9.58 -15.17 -8.10
C THR A 227 -9.92 -16.44 -8.86
N THR A 228 -10.07 -16.35 -10.20
CA THR A 228 -10.45 -17.47 -11.04
C THR A 228 -9.45 -17.61 -12.20
N PRO A 229 -8.91 -18.80 -12.42
CA PRO A 229 -8.03 -19.06 -13.55
C PRO A 229 -8.72 -18.79 -14.90
N SER A 230 -8.02 -18.12 -15.80
CA SER A 230 -8.54 -17.80 -17.14
C SER A 230 -8.42 -18.96 -18.13
N LEU A 231 -7.47 -19.88 -17.89
CA LEU A 231 -7.21 -21.03 -18.75
C LEU A 231 -7.45 -22.35 -18.01
N PRO A 232 -7.89 -23.40 -18.72
CA PRO A 232 -8.02 -24.73 -18.15
C PRO A 232 -6.67 -25.49 -18.05
N MET A 233 -5.64 -25.03 -18.79
CA MET A 233 -4.32 -25.65 -18.84
C MET A 233 -3.24 -24.58 -18.98
N TYR A 234 -2.16 -24.72 -18.23
CA TYR A 234 -0.98 -23.82 -18.23
C TYR A 234 0.29 -24.61 -18.57
N ASP A 235 1.32 -23.91 -19.04
CA ASP A 235 2.65 -24.50 -19.19
C ASP A 235 3.33 -24.65 -17.83
N LEU A 236 3.14 -23.66 -16.96
CA LEU A 236 3.69 -23.65 -15.60
C LEU A 236 2.64 -23.20 -14.58
N ALA A 237 2.42 -24.00 -13.56
CA ALA A 237 1.68 -23.60 -12.38
C ALA A 237 2.64 -23.48 -11.17
N VAL A 238 2.55 -22.36 -10.45
CA VAL A 238 3.33 -22.10 -9.24
C VAL A 238 2.36 -22.01 -8.06
N ILE A 239 2.51 -22.88 -7.08
CA ILE A 239 1.67 -22.90 -5.88
C ILE A 239 2.43 -22.23 -4.74
N GLY A 240 1.91 -21.09 -4.30
CA GLY A 240 2.46 -20.23 -3.26
C GLY A 240 3.04 -18.94 -3.80
N GLY A 241 2.51 -17.81 -3.32
CA GLY A 241 2.86 -16.45 -3.74
C GLY A 241 3.91 -15.75 -2.87
N GLY A 242 4.77 -16.51 -2.18
CA GLY A 242 5.95 -15.99 -1.48
C GLY A 242 7.07 -15.58 -2.44
N PRO A 243 8.25 -15.11 -1.94
CA PRO A 243 9.35 -14.66 -2.80
C PRO A 243 9.82 -15.72 -3.81
N ALA A 244 9.86 -16.99 -3.41
CA ALA A 244 10.26 -18.09 -4.27
C ALA A 244 9.25 -18.31 -5.43
N GLY A 245 7.95 -18.30 -5.10
CA GLY A 245 6.91 -18.45 -6.11
C GLY A 245 6.81 -17.25 -7.05
N LEU A 246 6.92 -16.04 -6.52
CA LEU A 246 6.96 -14.83 -7.33
C LEU A 246 8.16 -14.83 -8.28
N ALA A 247 9.35 -15.23 -7.82
CA ALA A 247 10.53 -15.39 -8.68
C ALA A 247 10.27 -16.43 -9.78
N ALA A 248 9.72 -17.60 -9.42
CA ALA A 248 9.39 -18.64 -10.41
C ALA A 248 8.39 -18.14 -11.45
N ALA A 249 7.36 -17.37 -11.02
CA ALA A 249 6.37 -16.80 -11.94
C ALA A 249 7.00 -15.74 -12.87
N VAL A 250 7.89 -14.89 -12.36
CA VAL A 250 8.64 -13.92 -13.19
C VAL A 250 9.44 -14.65 -14.26
N TYR A 251 10.23 -15.65 -13.87
CA TYR A 251 11.06 -16.38 -14.83
C TYR A 251 10.22 -17.19 -15.82
N GLY A 252 9.20 -17.91 -15.37
CA GLY A 252 8.32 -18.66 -16.25
C GLY A 252 7.65 -17.79 -17.31
N ALA A 253 7.05 -16.69 -16.89
CA ALA A 253 6.39 -15.77 -17.82
C ALA A 253 7.37 -15.03 -18.74
N SER A 254 8.57 -14.66 -18.26
CA SER A 254 9.59 -13.99 -19.08
C SER A 254 10.14 -14.87 -20.18
N GLU A 255 10.11 -16.20 -20.01
CA GLU A 255 10.45 -17.19 -21.05
C GLU A 255 9.27 -17.50 -22.01
N GLY A 256 8.15 -16.81 -21.85
CA GLY A 256 6.98 -16.94 -22.73
C GLY A 256 6.08 -18.14 -22.40
N LEU A 257 6.22 -18.72 -21.20
CA LEU A 257 5.33 -19.79 -20.75
C LEU A 257 3.99 -19.21 -20.25
N GLU A 258 2.88 -19.85 -20.61
CA GLU A 258 1.58 -19.61 -19.97
C GLU A 258 1.67 -19.99 -18.50
N THR A 259 1.91 -18.99 -17.66
CA THR A 259 2.25 -19.18 -16.24
C THR A 259 1.12 -18.71 -15.34
N VAL A 260 0.69 -19.56 -14.40
CA VAL A 260 -0.22 -19.20 -13.32
C VAL A 260 0.47 -19.32 -11.96
N LEU A 261 0.33 -18.28 -11.13
CA LEU A 261 0.71 -18.31 -9.72
C LEU A 261 -0.56 -18.34 -8.87
N ILE A 262 -0.65 -19.30 -7.97
CA ILE A 262 -1.83 -19.54 -7.12
C ILE A 262 -1.44 -19.30 -5.67
N GLU A 263 -2.16 -18.38 -5.02
CA GLU A 263 -1.93 -18.02 -3.61
C GLU A 263 -3.23 -18.11 -2.82
N ARG A 264 -3.18 -18.77 -1.66
CA ARG A 264 -4.36 -19.00 -0.81
C ARG A 264 -4.91 -17.73 -0.15
N ALA A 265 -4.07 -16.72 0.03
CA ALA A 265 -4.46 -15.46 0.68
C ALA A 265 -4.00 -14.26 -0.13
N THR A 266 -2.86 -13.68 0.21
CA THR A 266 -2.24 -12.53 -0.46
C THR A 266 -0.80 -12.85 -0.79
N THR A 267 -0.32 -12.38 -1.94
CA THR A 267 1.09 -12.52 -2.33
C THR A 267 2.03 -11.89 -1.30
N GLY A 268 3.30 -12.33 -1.29
CA GLY A 268 4.35 -11.84 -0.42
C GLY A 268 4.81 -12.86 0.63
N GLY A 269 3.98 -13.83 0.99
CA GLY A 269 4.32 -14.83 1.99
C GLY A 269 4.74 -14.22 3.33
N GLN A 270 5.68 -14.84 4.03
CA GLN A 270 6.22 -14.30 5.28
C GLN A 270 7.16 -13.11 5.05
N ALA A 271 7.91 -13.11 3.94
CA ALA A 271 8.80 -12.00 3.60
C ALA A 271 8.05 -10.67 3.47
N GLY A 272 6.83 -10.68 2.92
CA GLY A 272 5.99 -9.49 2.80
C GLY A 272 5.62 -8.82 4.13
N ARG A 273 5.84 -9.49 5.27
CA ARG A 273 5.60 -8.96 6.62
C ARG A 273 6.85 -8.32 7.25
N SER A 274 8.02 -8.55 6.67
CA SER A 274 9.29 -8.05 7.22
C SER A 274 9.40 -6.56 7.00
N SER A 275 9.73 -5.83 8.06
CA SER A 275 9.97 -4.37 7.99
C SER A 275 11.17 -4.04 7.11
N ARG A 276 12.21 -4.89 7.15
CA ARG A 276 13.44 -4.73 6.36
C ARG A 276 14.06 -6.07 6.03
N ILE A 277 14.47 -6.24 4.78
CA ILE A 277 15.20 -7.40 4.26
C ILE A 277 16.53 -6.89 3.73
N GLU A 278 17.65 -7.30 4.34
CA GLU A 278 19.00 -6.80 4.03
C GLU A 278 19.83 -7.80 3.23
N ASN A 279 19.37 -9.04 3.13
CA ASN A 279 20.09 -10.14 2.47
C ASN A 279 19.46 -10.56 1.12
N TYR A 280 18.62 -9.71 0.51
CA TYR A 280 18.09 -9.99 -0.82
C TYR A 280 18.99 -9.39 -1.90
N LEU A 281 19.34 -10.20 -2.88
CA LEU A 281 20.24 -9.80 -3.96
C LEU A 281 19.66 -8.62 -4.76
N GLY A 282 20.51 -7.60 -5.03
CA GLY A 282 20.13 -6.40 -5.78
C GLY A 282 19.71 -5.21 -4.90
N PHE A 283 19.60 -5.38 -3.58
CA PHE A 283 19.21 -4.33 -2.64
C PHE A 283 20.29 -4.11 -1.57
N PRO A 284 21.39 -3.40 -1.90
CA PRO A 284 22.53 -3.25 -1.00
C PRO A 284 22.24 -2.45 0.28
N THR A 285 21.20 -1.63 0.27
CA THR A 285 20.72 -0.85 1.42
C THR A 285 19.54 -1.51 2.14
N GLY A 286 19.13 -2.71 1.71
CA GLY A 286 17.92 -3.37 2.17
C GLY A 286 16.65 -2.84 1.48
N VAL A 287 15.56 -3.56 1.65
CA VAL A 287 14.24 -3.24 1.09
C VAL A 287 13.17 -3.73 2.07
N SER A 288 12.01 -3.07 2.12
CA SER A 288 10.89 -3.60 2.89
C SER A 288 10.32 -4.87 2.23
N GLY A 289 9.81 -5.79 3.04
CA GLY A 289 9.19 -7.01 2.51
C GLY A 289 7.99 -6.72 1.62
N ALA A 290 7.20 -5.73 1.99
CA ALA A 290 6.03 -5.30 1.21
C ALA A 290 6.43 -4.76 -0.17
N GLU A 291 7.43 -3.89 -0.22
CA GLU A 291 7.95 -3.31 -1.46
C GLU A 291 8.55 -4.38 -2.38
N LEU A 292 9.43 -5.24 -1.83
CA LEU A 292 10.03 -6.34 -2.58
C LEU A 292 8.97 -7.22 -3.24
N THR A 293 8.00 -7.67 -2.46
CA THR A 293 7.02 -8.65 -2.95
C THR A 293 5.98 -8.03 -3.88
N THR A 294 5.65 -6.75 -3.70
CA THR A 294 4.80 -6.02 -4.62
C THR A 294 5.49 -5.79 -5.96
N SER A 295 6.76 -5.38 -5.93
CA SER A 295 7.55 -5.19 -7.15
C SER A 295 7.68 -6.51 -7.92
N ALA A 296 7.93 -7.62 -7.23
CA ALA A 296 8.00 -8.94 -7.83
C ALA A 296 6.66 -9.38 -8.45
N ARG A 297 5.54 -9.12 -7.76
CA ARG A 297 4.20 -9.40 -8.30
C ARG A 297 3.94 -8.61 -9.58
N ARG A 298 4.14 -7.29 -9.55
CA ARG A 298 3.96 -6.41 -10.72
C ARG A 298 4.86 -6.84 -11.88
N GLN A 299 6.07 -7.30 -11.58
CA GLN A 299 6.99 -7.81 -12.59
C GLN A 299 6.47 -9.10 -13.24
N ALA A 300 5.96 -10.05 -12.44
CA ALA A 300 5.35 -11.28 -12.95
C ALA A 300 4.14 -10.98 -13.85
N GLU A 301 3.22 -10.14 -13.39
CA GLU A 301 2.03 -9.69 -14.12
C GLU A 301 2.43 -8.98 -15.43
N ARG A 302 3.47 -8.14 -15.41
CA ARG A 302 3.97 -7.45 -16.61
C ARG A 302 4.51 -8.40 -17.66
N PHE A 303 5.09 -9.52 -17.26
CA PHE A 303 5.54 -10.56 -18.19
C PHE A 303 4.40 -11.50 -18.63
N GLY A 304 3.19 -11.33 -18.10
CA GLY A 304 2.02 -12.10 -18.50
C GLY A 304 1.68 -13.25 -17.56
N ALA A 305 2.33 -13.39 -16.41
CA ALA A 305 1.90 -14.36 -15.41
C ALA A 305 0.51 -13.99 -14.86
N GLU A 306 -0.39 -14.96 -14.84
CA GLU A 306 -1.68 -14.83 -14.18
C GLU A 306 -1.49 -15.08 -12.67
N VAL A 307 -1.84 -14.08 -11.84
CA VAL A 307 -1.72 -14.17 -10.38
C VAL A 307 -3.11 -14.33 -9.78
N ILE A 308 -3.40 -15.52 -9.27
CA ILE A 308 -4.65 -15.89 -8.62
C ILE A 308 -4.47 -15.82 -7.11
N THR A 309 -5.31 -15.05 -6.45
CA THR A 309 -5.30 -14.91 -4.97
C THR A 309 -6.58 -15.45 -4.35
N THR A 310 -6.57 -15.68 -3.05
CA THR A 310 -7.72 -16.21 -2.29
C THR A 310 -8.22 -17.56 -2.81
N ARG A 311 -7.32 -18.37 -3.36
CA ARG A 311 -7.63 -19.72 -3.89
C ARG A 311 -6.75 -20.76 -3.22
N GLN A 312 -7.37 -21.65 -2.45
CA GLN A 312 -6.67 -22.73 -1.78
C GLN A 312 -6.62 -23.96 -2.67
N VAL A 313 -5.41 -24.47 -2.90
CA VAL A 313 -5.19 -25.77 -3.51
C VAL A 313 -5.32 -26.82 -2.40
N VAL A 314 -6.20 -27.79 -2.61
CA VAL A 314 -6.45 -28.87 -1.62
C VAL A 314 -5.85 -30.20 -2.05
N LYS A 315 -5.67 -30.42 -3.36
CA LYS A 315 -5.14 -31.68 -3.84
C LYS A 315 -4.39 -31.52 -5.16
N LEU A 316 -3.38 -32.37 -5.34
CA LEU A 316 -2.66 -32.54 -6.58
C LEU A 316 -2.85 -33.96 -7.09
N HIS A 317 -3.30 -34.11 -8.31
CA HIS A 317 -3.39 -35.39 -8.99
C HIS A 317 -2.20 -35.50 -9.94
N VAL A 318 -1.26 -36.38 -9.59
CA VAL A 318 -0.04 -36.62 -10.36
C VAL A 318 -0.06 -38.06 -10.83
N GLY A 319 0.11 -38.29 -12.12
CA GLY A 319 0.10 -39.59 -12.77
C GLY A 319 0.85 -39.58 -14.10
N ASP A 320 0.51 -40.46 -15.00
CA ASP A 320 1.13 -40.54 -16.36
C ASP A 320 0.71 -39.38 -17.29
N SER A 321 -0.30 -38.62 -16.91
CA SER A 321 -0.76 -37.40 -17.59
C SER A 321 -0.24 -36.14 -16.91
N ALA A 322 -0.49 -35.00 -17.54
CA ALA A 322 -0.17 -33.70 -16.94
C ALA A 322 -0.81 -33.53 -15.54
N PRO A 323 -0.09 -32.97 -14.56
CA PRO A 323 -0.63 -32.72 -13.23
C PRO A 323 -1.92 -31.91 -13.25
N VAL A 324 -2.88 -32.29 -12.39
CA VAL A 324 -4.14 -31.58 -12.20
C VAL A 324 -4.19 -31.04 -10.77
N ILE A 325 -4.49 -29.77 -10.66
CA ILE A 325 -4.59 -28.99 -9.42
C ILE A 325 -6.07 -28.86 -9.08
N GLU A 326 -6.47 -29.33 -7.89
CA GLU A 326 -7.83 -29.23 -7.37
C GLU A 326 -7.91 -28.16 -6.31
N PHE A 327 -8.89 -27.27 -6.46
CA PHE A 327 -9.18 -26.20 -5.52
C PHE A 327 -10.24 -26.60 -4.49
N GLU A 328 -10.34 -25.83 -3.42
CA GLU A 328 -11.29 -26.05 -2.31
C GLU A 328 -12.76 -26.13 -2.76
N ASP A 329 -13.13 -25.41 -3.83
CA ASP A 329 -14.48 -25.43 -4.40
C ASP A 329 -14.72 -26.61 -5.38
N GLY A 330 -13.78 -27.53 -5.51
CA GLY A 330 -13.82 -28.68 -6.39
C GLY A 330 -13.49 -28.39 -7.85
N SER A 331 -13.26 -27.14 -8.22
CA SER A 331 -12.78 -26.79 -9.58
C SER A 331 -11.33 -27.24 -9.78
N THR A 332 -10.94 -27.45 -11.04
CA THR A 332 -9.61 -27.95 -11.38
C THR A 332 -8.99 -27.21 -12.54
N ILE A 333 -7.66 -27.14 -12.56
CA ILE A 333 -6.85 -26.76 -13.72
C ILE A 333 -5.74 -27.77 -13.93
N GLY A 334 -5.24 -27.85 -15.17
CA GLY A 334 -4.04 -28.61 -15.51
C GLY A 334 -2.81 -27.76 -15.62
N ALA A 335 -1.63 -28.37 -15.50
CA ALA A 335 -0.36 -27.74 -15.81
C ALA A 335 0.61 -28.76 -16.41
N ARG A 336 1.47 -28.34 -17.36
CA ARG A 336 2.54 -29.20 -17.88
C ARG A 336 3.66 -29.39 -16.87
N SER A 337 3.95 -28.31 -16.12
CA SER A 337 4.95 -28.30 -15.06
C SER A 337 4.41 -27.64 -13.83
N LEU A 338 4.88 -28.08 -12.66
CA LEU A 338 4.42 -27.59 -11.36
C LEU A 338 5.59 -27.24 -10.48
N ILE A 339 5.54 -26.06 -9.86
CA ILE A 339 6.47 -25.63 -8.81
C ILE A 339 5.70 -25.47 -7.50
N LEU A 340 6.13 -26.20 -6.47
CA LEU A 340 5.62 -26.06 -5.12
C LEU A 340 6.49 -25.07 -4.35
N ALA A 341 5.95 -23.89 -4.09
CA ALA A 341 6.59 -22.80 -3.34
C ALA A 341 5.75 -22.41 -2.11
N THR A 342 5.16 -23.40 -1.45
CA THR A 342 4.15 -23.25 -0.38
C THR A 342 4.71 -22.64 0.90
N GLY A 343 6.05 -22.50 1.02
CA GLY A 343 6.71 -21.87 2.15
C GLY A 343 6.61 -22.68 3.44
N VAL A 344 6.59 -21.96 4.56
CA VAL A 344 6.51 -22.51 5.90
C VAL A 344 5.44 -21.77 6.71
N GLU A 345 4.91 -22.44 7.72
CA GLU A 345 4.01 -21.86 8.72
C GLU A 345 4.68 -21.82 10.09
N TYR A 346 4.32 -20.84 10.90
CA TYR A 346 4.76 -20.82 12.29
C TYR A 346 4.16 -22.00 13.06
N GLN A 347 5.01 -22.66 13.82
CA GLN A 347 4.53 -23.65 14.77
C GLN A 347 3.76 -22.93 15.89
N GLN A 348 2.48 -23.23 16.02
CA GLN A 348 1.65 -22.63 17.05
C GLN A 348 1.93 -23.28 18.43
N LEU A 349 1.90 -22.46 19.46
CA LEU A 349 1.98 -22.94 20.84
C LEU A 349 0.67 -23.67 21.20
N LYS A 350 0.78 -24.94 21.53
CA LYS A 350 -0.37 -25.76 21.95
C LYS A 350 -0.79 -25.46 23.39
N VAL A 351 -1.14 -24.20 23.63
CA VAL A 351 -1.64 -23.69 24.92
C VAL A 351 -3.03 -23.13 24.65
N SER A 352 -3.94 -23.30 25.59
CA SER A 352 -5.32 -22.80 25.47
C SER A 352 -5.33 -21.31 25.10
N GLY A 353 -6.09 -20.96 24.07
CA GLY A 353 -6.16 -19.60 23.53
C GLY A 353 -5.03 -19.20 22.58
N CYS A 354 -3.92 -19.95 22.49
CA CYS A 354 -2.77 -19.61 21.65
C CYS A 354 -2.75 -20.33 20.30
N TRP A 355 -3.72 -21.19 20.00
CA TRP A 355 -3.78 -21.91 18.73
C TRP A 355 -5.23 -22.27 18.37
N SER A 356 -5.47 -22.45 17.08
CA SER A 356 -6.75 -22.97 16.59
C SER A 356 -6.77 -24.49 16.87
N ASN A 357 -7.49 -24.91 17.89
CA ASN A 357 -7.59 -26.32 18.25
C ASN A 357 -8.65 -27.02 17.37
N PRO A 358 -8.29 -27.94 16.47
CA PRO A 358 -9.26 -28.66 15.65
C PRO A 358 -10.21 -29.56 16.45
N GLU A 359 -9.80 -29.95 17.66
CA GLU A 359 -10.59 -30.84 18.56
C GLU A 359 -11.57 -30.02 19.44
N ASP A 360 -11.38 -28.70 19.52
CA ASP A 360 -12.22 -27.76 20.26
C ASP A 360 -12.41 -26.46 19.45
N PRO A 361 -13.20 -26.51 18.38
CA PRO A 361 -13.39 -25.36 17.50
C PRO A 361 -14.11 -24.18 18.16
N ASP A 362 -14.88 -24.45 19.23
CA ASP A 362 -15.61 -23.44 20.03
C ASP A 362 -14.78 -22.91 21.21
N GLY A 363 -13.58 -23.44 21.43
CA GLY A 363 -12.65 -23.02 22.47
C GLY A 363 -12.12 -21.59 22.25
N CYS A 364 -11.61 -20.99 23.33
CA CYS A 364 -10.98 -19.67 23.25
C CYS A 364 -9.78 -19.70 22.29
N ASN A 365 -9.82 -18.86 21.28
CA ASN A 365 -8.70 -18.65 20.35
C ASN A 365 -8.41 -17.15 20.25
N TYR A 366 -7.27 -16.75 20.77
CA TYR A 366 -6.80 -15.34 20.74
C TYR A 366 -5.83 -15.04 19.60
N VAL A 367 -5.64 -15.98 18.67
CA VAL A 367 -4.80 -15.74 17.48
C VAL A 367 -5.43 -14.64 16.62
N GLY A 368 -4.69 -13.55 16.41
CA GLY A 368 -5.19 -12.33 15.76
C GLY A 368 -6.03 -11.41 16.67
N ALA A 369 -6.23 -11.80 17.95
CA ALA A 369 -7.01 -11.07 18.94
C ALA A 369 -6.24 -10.95 20.28
N GLY A 370 -4.94 -10.72 20.22
CA GLY A 370 -4.03 -10.62 21.37
C GLY A 370 -2.86 -11.58 21.32
N VAL A 371 -2.97 -12.68 20.57
CA VAL A 371 -1.84 -13.60 20.30
C VAL A 371 -1.43 -13.49 18.83
N TYR A 372 -0.18 -13.18 18.60
CA TYR A 372 0.36 -12.98 17.26
C TYR A 372 1.61 -13.85 17.06
N TYR A 373 1.73 -14.43 15.86
CA TYR A 373 2.90 -15.20 15.45
C TYR A 373 3.74 -14.37 14.47
N GLY A 374 4.99 -14.09 14.85
CA GLY A 374 5.87 -13.16 14.17
C GLY A 374 5.68 -11.73 14.66
N ALA A 375 6.49 -10.80 14.15
CA ALA A 375 6.42 -9.38 14.47
C ALA A 375 6.21 -8.57 13.20
N SER A 376 5.31 -7.59 13.24
CA SER A 376 5.12 -6.63 12.16
C SER A 376 4.88 -5.23 12.72
N VAL A 377 5.21 -4.21 11.94
CA VAL A 377 5.02 -2.80 12.32
C VAL A 377 3.55 -2.48 12.62
N SER A 378 2.63 -3.12 11.89
CA SER A 378 1.19 -2.95 12.13
C SER A 378 0.75 -3.48 13.50
N GLN A 379 1.36 -4.56 13.99
CA GLN A 379 1.09 -5.11 15.32
C GLN A 379 1.61 -4.20 16.43
N ALA A 380 2.79 -3.61 16.23
CA ALA A 380 3.35 -2.66 17.19
C ALA A 380 2.43 -1.45 17.43
N ALA A 381 1.79 -0.95 16.37
CA ALA A 381 0.84 0.17 16.49
C ALA A 381 -0.43 -0.21 17.28
N GLU A 382 -0.87 -1.46 17.19
CA GLU A 382 -2.04 -1.97 17.92
C GLU A 382 -1.75 -2.24 19.40
N CYS A 383 -0.49 -2.55 19.74
CA CYS A 383 -0.05 -2.81 21.10
C CYS A 383 0.45 -1.54 21.82
N LYS A 384 0.23 -0.35 21.25
CA LYS A 384 0.63 0.91 21.88
C LYS A 384 -0.08 1.09 23.22
N ASP A 385 0.71 1.41 24.26
CA ASP A 385 0.25 1.61 25.64
C ASP A 385 -0.30 0.33 26.31
N GLU A 386 0.09 -0.86 25.81
CA GLU A 386 -0.27 -2.17 26.37
C GLU A 386 0.98 -2.92 26.83
N ASP A 387 0.81 -3.81 27.80
CA ASP A 387 1.86 -4.76 28.22
C ASP A 387 2.03 -5.85 27.18
N VAL A 388 3.21 -5.99 26.59
CA VAL A 388 3.52 -6.97 25.56
C VAL A 388 4.46 -8.04 26.11
N TYR A 389 4.07 -9.29 25.97
CA TYR A 389 4.86 -10.45 26.36
C TYR A 389 5.41 -11.17 25.11
N ILE A 390 6.72 -11.30 25.02
CA ILE A 390 7.40 -11.96 23.91
C ILE A 390 7.82 -13.36 24.33
N VAL A 391 7.39 -14.37 23.55
CA VAL A 391 7.74 -15.77 23.75
C VAL A 391 8.69 -16.22 22.65
N GLY A 392 9.94 -16.45 23.01
CA GLY A 392 11.02 -16.81 22.09
C GLY A 392 12.19 -15.86 22.20
N GLY A 393 13.32 -16.19 21.59
CA GLY A 393 14.56 -15.44 21.69
C GLY A 393 15.37 -15.39 20.37
N ALA A 394 14.71 -15.59 19.22
CA ALA A 394 15.35 -15.42 17.91
C ALA A 394 15.36 -13.95 17.48
N ASN A 395 16.01 -13.64 16.35
CA ASN A 395 16.20 -12.27 15.85
C ASN A 395 14.91 -11.44 15.76
N SER A 396 13.77 -12.08 15.54
CA SER A 396 12.45 -11.39 15.46
C SER A 396 11.85 -11.05 16.84
N ALA A 397 12.51 -11.45 17.93
CA ALA A 397 12.06 -11.17 19.29
C ALA A 397 12.69 -9.90 19.89
N GLY A 398 13.73 -9.35 19.23
CA GLY A 398 14.48 -8.18 19.66
C GLY A 398 14.02 -6.88 19.06
#